data_929a1c7fb641fd0877d00e78b634bad5
#
_entry.id   929a1c7fb641fd0877d00e78b634bad5
#
_cell.length_a   1.000
_cell.length_b   1.000
_cell.length_c   1.000
_cell.angle_alpha   90.00
_cell.angle_beta   90.00
_cell.angle_gamma   90.00
#
_symmetry.space_group_name_H-M   'P 1'
#
loop_
_entity.id
_entity.type
_entity.pdbx_description
1 polymer ?
#
loop_
_entity_poly.entity_id
_entity_poly.type
_entity_poly.pdbx_seq_one_letter_code
_entity_poly.pdbx_strand_id
1 'polypeptide(L)'
;MFLAGPRWEQAGSREALAFYRRYLARHPDTDPDRVMQAHARIAVLLEESGASEREVDRAWRLAEMYFEARVHSIGPEGRHLAATGALRQLERDVAAFQAQSLDVHNLKEDIYAKGADLQAIEERSLALIRDFTDFETASAARHLAGVSWLALLDMVEAVPASLPFGEDEADLSRLLLNDWLFVLESKARERLEGNLTLAAQARRWSVWQSRSLAE
;
A
#
# COMPACT_ATOMS: atom_id res chain seq x y z
N MET A 1 11.74 29.48 -10.92
CA MET A 1 11.27 29.50 -9.52
C MET A 1 11.25 28.08 -8.89
N PHE A 2 10.78 27.06 -9.58
CA PHE A 2 10.74 25.67 -9.05
C PHE A 2 12.12 25.09 -8.74
N LEU A 3 13.14 25.38 -9.55
CA LEU A 3 14.54 24.96 -9.33
C LEU A 3 15.18 25.47 -8.01
N ALA A 4 14.48 26.36 -7.29
CA ALA A 4 14.92 26.79 -5.96
C ALA A 4 14.50 25.79 -4.85
N GLY A 5 13.55 24.86 -5.11
CA GLY A 5 13.08 23.86 -4.13
C GLY A 5 14.22 23.09 -3.46
N PRO A 6 15.14 22.45 -4.21
CA PRO A 6 16.28 21.72 -3.64
C PRO A 6 17.21 22.57 -2.77
N ARG A 7 17.33 23.86 -3.04
CA ARG A 7 18.12 24.79 -2.19
C ARG A 7 17.43 25.09 -0.86
N TRP A 8 16.09 25.14 -0.84
CA TRP A 8 15.32 25.33 0.39
C TRP A 8 15.33 24.07 1.26
N GLU A 9 15.39 22.90 0.65
CA GLU A 9 15.56 21.63 1.38
C GLU A 9 16.91 21.57 2.11
N GLN A 10 17.95 22.15 1.54
CA GLN A 10 19.26 22.32 2.22
C GLN A 10 19.21 23.35 3.36
N ALA A 11 18.29 24.32 3.31
CA ALA A 11 18.12 25.32 4.35
C ALA A 11 17.29 24.83 5.56
N GLY A 12 16.50 23.76 5.38
CA GLY A 12 15.69 23.13 6.42
C GLY A 12 14.29 22.74 5.97
N SER A 13 13.73 21.72 6.58
CA SER A 13 12.43 21.17 6.19
C SER A 13 11.27 22.16 6.33
N ARG A 14 11.33 23.07 7.29
CA ARG A 14 10.28 24.08 7.55
C ARG A 14 10.19 25.12 6.45
N GLU A 15 11.32 25.62 6.00
CA GLU A 15 11.45 26.60 4.91
C GLU A 15 11.02 25.98 3.58
N ALA A 16 11.43 24.75 3.32
CA ALA A 16 11.02 23.98 2.15
C ALA A 16 9.51 23.76 2.11
N LEU A 17 8.89 23.34 3.21
CA LEU A 17 7.43 23.19 3.34
C LEU A 17 6.70 24.51 3.03
N ALA A 18 7.17 25.63 3.59
CA ALA A 18 6.59 26.93 3.34
C ALA A 18 6.75 27.37 1.87
N PHE A 19 7.86 26.99 1.23
CA PHE A 19 8.09 27.22 -0.19
C PHE A 19 7.11 26.44 -1.07
N TYR A 20 7.01 25.12 -0.89
CA TYR A 20 6.12 24.28 -1.72
C TYR A 20 4.65 24.64 -1.53
N ARG A 21 4.20 24.94 -0.31
CA ARG A 21 2.83 25.41 -0.03
C ARG A 21 2.53 26.74 -0.76
N ARG A 22 3.47 27.69 -0.74
CA ARG A 22 3.34 28.97 -1.49
C ARG A 22 3.36 28.74 -2.99
N TYR A 23 4.17 27.79 -3.47
CA TYR A 23 4.20 27.42 -4.88
C TYR A 23 2.83 26.93 -5.34
N LEU A 24 2.24 25.96 -4.64
CA LEU A 24 0.91 25.43 -4.96
C LEU A 24 -0.18 26.51 -4.93
N ALA A 25 -0.14 27.40 -3.94
CA ALA A 25 -1.12 28.49 -3.83
C ALA A 25 -1.05 29.51 -4.98
N ARG A 26 0.13 29.72 -5.55
CA ARG A 26 0.35 30.72 -6.61
C ARG A 26 0.29 30.12 -8.02
N HIS A 27 0.54 28.85 -8.14
CA HIS A 27 0.75 28.17 -9.43
C HIS A 27 -0.01 26.84 -9.53
N PRO A 28 -1.33 26.78 -9.20
CA PRO A 28 -2.06 25.51 -9.13
C PRO A 28 -2.23 24.82 -10.50
N ASP A 29 -2.18 25.60 -11.60
CA ASP A 29 -2.48 25.12 -12.95
C ASP A 29 -1.34 25.31 -13.95
N THR A 30 -0.10 25.55 -13.49
CA THR A 30 1.00 25.86 -14.42
C THR A 30 1.52 24.60 -15.11
N ASP A 31 2.36 23.83 -14.46
CA ASP A 31 3.03 22.65 -14.98
C ASP A 31 2.59 21.45 -14.11
N PRO A 32 1.75 20.54 -14.64
CA PRO A 32 1.21 19.44 -13.87
C PRO A 32 2.28 18.58 -13.19
N ASP A 33 3.42 18.39 -13.83
CA ASP A 33 4.51 17.60 -13.27
C ASP A 33 5.13 18.29 -12.05
N ARG A 34 5.38 19.58 -12.13
CA ARG A 34 5.90 20.37 -11.00
C ARG A 34 4.92 20.51 -9.85
N VAL A 35 3.62 20.64 -10.15
CA VAL A 35 2.59 20.67 -9.11
C VAL A 35 2.52 19.32 -8.40
N MET A 36 2.58 18.21 -9.14
CA MET A 36 2.66 16.88 -8.57
C MET A 36 3.90 16.70 -7.68
N GLN A 37 5.07 17.13 -8.17
CA GLN A 37 6.31 17.11 -7.38
C GLN A 37 6.15 17.92 -6.09
N ALA A 38 5.53 19.10 -6.14
CA ALA A 38 5.33 19.92 -4.96
C ALA A 38 4.41 19.24 -3.92
N HIS A 39 3.32 18.61 -4.36
CA HIS A 39 2.47 17.83 -3.46
C HIS A 39 3.23 16.68 -2.79
N ALA A 40 3.95 15.86 -3.56
CA ALA A 40 4.72 14.74 -3.03
C ALA A 40 5.84 15.21 -2.08
N ARG A 41 6.56 16.28 -2.42
CA ARG A 41 7.61 16.82 -1.54
C ARG A 41 7.07 17.37 -0.23
N ILE A 42 5.87 17.95 -0.20
CA ILE A 42 5.20 18.35 1.05
C ILE A 42 4.98 17.10 1.93
N ALA A 43 4.49 16.02 1.37
CA ALA A 43 4.24 14.79 2.14
C ALA A 43 5.54 14.20 2.70
N VAL A 44 6.59 14.09 1.88
CA VAL A 44 7.91 13.61 2.31
C VAL A 44 8.51 14.50 3.41
N LEU A 45 8.47 15.82 3.26
CA LEU A 45 9.00 16.74 4.26
C LEU A 45 8.22 16.69 5.58
N LEU A 46 6.92 16.45 5.55
CA LEU A 46 6.12 16.21 6.75
C LEU A 46 6.54 14.92 7.46
N GLU A 47 6.77 13.83 6.73
CA GLU A 47 7.32 12.57 7.29
C GLU A 47 8.69 12.81 7.93
N GLU A 48 9.62 13.41 7.19
CA GLU A 48 10.99 13.69 7.66
C GLU A 48 11.03 14.60 8.89
N SER A 49 10.07 15.53 9.01
CA SER A 49 9.95 16.43 10.17
C SER A 49 9.26 15.82 11.38
N GLY A 50 8.79 14.57 11.30
CA GLY A 50 8.05 13.91 12.37
C GLY A 50 6.66 14.51 12.61
N ALA A 51 6.01 15.04 11.57
CA ALA A 51 4.64 15.51 11.65
C ALA A 51 3.68 14.36 12.03
N SER A 52 2.48 14.70 12.49
CA SER A 52 1.49 13.68 12.83
C SER A 52 1.14 12.82 11.61
N GLU A 53 0.92 11.53 11.82
CA GLU A 53 0.51 10.59 10.78
C GLU A 53 -0.69 11.12 9.98
N ARG A 54 -1.65 11.74 10.65
CA ARG A 54 -2.84 12.35 10.03
C ARG A 54 -2.49 13.48 9.05
N GLU A 55 -1.46 14.28 9.34
CA GLU A 55 -1.01 15.35 8.44
C GLU A 55 -0.29 14.77 7.24
N VAL A 56 0.54 13.77 7.44
CA VAL A 56 1.25 13.04 6.38
C VAL A 56 0.25 12.37 5.44
N ASP A 57 -0.72 11.64 5.97
CA ASP A 57 -1.76 10.98 5.18
C ASP A 57 -2.59 11.97 4.36
N ARG A 58 -2.94 13.10 4.98
CA ARG A 58 -3.66 14.15 4.25
C ARG A 58 -2.84 14.69 3.08
N ALA A 59 -1.53 14.86 3.27
CA ALA A 59 -0.65 15.37 2.23
C ALA A 59 -0.51 14.36 1.08
N TRP A 60 -0.36 13.07 1.38
CA TRP A 60 -0.31 12.02 0.34
C TRP A 60 -1.64 11.88 -0.40
N ARG A 61 -2.78 11.94 0.28
CA ARG A 61 -4.10 11.94 -0.39
C ARG A 61 -4.27 13.12 -1.35
N LEU A 62 -3.79 14.30 -1.00
CA LEU A 62 -3.82 15.45 -1.92
C LEU A 62 -2.95 15.22 -3.15
N ALA A 63 -1.80 14.57 -3.00
CA ALA A 63 -0.94 14.18 -4.12
C ALA A 63 -1.64 13.15 -5.04
N GLU A 64 -2.26 12.12 -4.45
CA GLU A 64 -3.03 11.09 -5.15
C GLU A 64 -4.21 11.70 -5.94
N MET A 65 -5.05 12.50 -5.29
CA MET A 65 -6.17 13.18 -5.94
C MET A 65 -5.71 14.07 -7.11
N TYR A 66 -4.59 14.76 -6.95
CA TYR A 66 -4.03 15.57 -8.04
C TYR A 66 -3.54 14.70 -9.20
N PHE A 67 -2.89 13.56 -8.91
CA PHE A 67 -2.44 12.60 -9.90
C PHE A 67 -3.61 12.02 -10.68
N GLU A 68 -4.65 11.51 -10.01
CA GLU A 68 -5.84 10.93 -10.63
C GLU A 68 -6.53 11.92 -11.59
N ALA A 69 -6.69 13.17 -11.14
CA ALA A 69 -7.33 14.21 -11.95
C ALA A 69 -6.51 14.59 -13.20
N ARG A 70 -5.22 14.28 -13.26
CA ARG A 70 -4.29 14.76 -14.29
C ARG A 70 -3.32 13.70 -14.82
N VAL A 71 -3.64 12.43 -14.68
CA VAL A 71 -2.79 11.28 -15.03
C VAL A 71 -2.16 11.38 -16.43
N HIS A 72 -2.89 11.92 -17.42
CA HIS A 72 -2.39 12.04 -18.80
C HIS A 72 -1.44 13.23 -19.02
N SER A 73 -1.39 14.17 -18.08
CA SER A 73 -0.58 15.40 -18.18
C SER A 73 0.66 15.38 -17.31
N ILE A 74 0.82 14.36 -16.46
CA ILE A 74 1.95 14.22 -15.53
C ILE A 74 3.06 13.44 -16.21
N GLY A 75 4.28 14.02 -16.18
CA GLY A 75 5.47 13.43 -16.73
C GLY A 75 6.07 12.30 -15.88
N PRO A 76 7.19 11.71 -16.34
CA PRO A 76 7.77 10.51 -15.68
C PRO A 76 8.18 10.75 -14.23
N GLU A 77 8.71 11.91 -13.88
CA GLU A 77 9.17 12.25 -12.52
C GLU A 77 7.98 12.38 -11.55
N GLY A 78 6.93 13.09 -11.95
CA GLY A 78 5.70 13.20 -11.17
C GLY A 78 5.00 11.86 -11.01
N ARG A 79 5.00 11.01 -12.04
CA ARG A 79 4.48 9.63 -11.94
C ARG A 79 5.27 8.78 -10.96
N HIS A 80 6.59 8.86 -10.97
CA HIS A 80 7.43 8.14 -10.01
C HIS A 80 7.12 8.57 -8.55
N LEU A 81 6.95 9.86 -8.30
CA LEU A 81 6.57 10.37 -6.98
C LEU A 81 5.15 9.97 -6.57
N ALA A 82 4.20 9.97 -7.52
CA ALA A 82 2.86 9.47 -7.28
C ALA A 82 2.87 7.97 -6.92
N ALA A 83 3.63 7.15 -7.66
CA ALA A 83 3.83 5.74 -7.38
C ALA A 83 4.40 5.51 -5.97
N THR A 84 5.41 6.29 -5.59
CA THR A 84 6.01 6.24 -4.24
C THR A 84 4.97 6.52 -3.16
N GLY A 85 4.13 7.54 -3.33
CA GLY A 85 3.07 7.87 -2.38
C GLY A 85 2.00 6.80 -2.26
N ALA A 86 1.53 6.30 -3.39
CA ALA A 86 0.52 5.24 -3.44
C ALA A 86 1.05 3.93 -2.85
N LEU A 87 2.32 3.59 -3.09
CA LEU A 87 2.97 2.43 -2.50
C LEU A 87 3.08 2.54 -0.97
N ARG A 88 3.48 3.70 -0.45
CA ARG A 88 3.53 3.95 1.01
C ARG A 88 2.16 3.81 1.67
N GLN A 89 1.10 4.23 0.98
CA GLN A 89 -0.25 4.05 1.50
C GLN A 89 -0.63 2.56 1.52
N LEU A 90 -0.29 1.80 0.48
CA LEU A 90 -0.50 0.35 0.45
C LEU A 90 0.29 -0.35 1.57
N GLU A 91 1.55 0.02 1.81
CA GLU A 91 2.36 -0.51 2.92
C GLU A 91 1.70 -0.28 4.29
N ARG A 92 1.10 0.89 4.51
CA ARG A 92 0.37 1.19 5.76
C ARG A 92 -0.91 0.38 5.90
N ASP A 93 -1.68 0.25 4.82
CA ASP A 93 -2.91 -0.54 4.83
C ASP A 93 -2.60 -2.00 5.13
N VAL A 94 -1.53 -2.54 4.54
CA VAL A 94 -1.04 -3.90 4.83
C VAL A 94 -0.57 -4.03 6.28
N ALA A 95 0.22 -3.08 6.78
CA ALA A 95 0.67 -3.10 8.18
C ALA A 95 -0.51 -3.00 9.17
N ALA A 96 -1.50 -2.16 8.88
CA ALA A 96 -2.71 -2.06 9.68
C ALA A 96 -3.55 -3.35 9.64
N PHE A 97 -3.60 -4.01 8.49
CA PHE A 97 -4.25 -5.31 8.33
C PHE A 97 -3.53 -6.41 9.11
N GLN A 98 -2.20 -6.50 9.00
CA GLN A 98 -1.37 -7.47 9.72
C GLN A 98 -1.45 -7.32 11.26
N ALA A 99 -1.72 -6.13 11.76
CA ALA A 99 -1.89 -5.88 13.20
C ALA A 99 -3.25 -6.34 13.75
N GLN A 100 -4.15 -6.83 12.91
CA GLN A 100 -5.48 -7.29 13.33
C GLN A 100 -5.44 -8.75 13.80
N SER A 101 -6.52 -9.19 14.46
CA SER A 101 -6.76 -10.57 14.85
C SER A 101 -8.22 -10.91 14.57
N LEU A 102 -8.56 -12.21 14.55
CA LEU A 102 -9.94 -12.65 14.43
C LEU A 102 -10.68 -12.62 15.78
N ASP A 103 -11.91 -12.15 15.76
CA ASP A 103 -12.83 -12.26 16.90
C ASP A 103 -13.45 -13.64 16.93
N VAL A 104 -12.98 -14.51 17.84
CA VAL A 104 -13.45 -15.88 17.98
C VAL A 104 -14.91 -15.99 18.41
N HIS A 105 -15.50 -14.94 19.02
CA HIS A 105 -16.92 -14.92 19.42
C HIS A 105 -17.84 -14.56 18.25
N ASN A 106 -17.31 -13.97 17.21
CA ASN A 106 -18.02 -13.50 16.01
C ASN A 106 -17.31 -13.94 14.72
N LEU A 107 -16.74 -15.15 14.78
CA LEU A 107 -15.73 -15.63 13.83
C LEU A 107 -16.17 -15.55 12.37
N LYS A 108 -17.40 -15.93 12.07
CA LYS A 108 -17.91 -15.94 10.69
C LYS A 108 -17.98 -14.54 10.11
N GLU A 109 -18.62 -13.63 10.84
CA GLU A 109 -18.81 -12.24 10.41
C GLU A 109 -17.46 -11.54 10.29
N ASP A 110 -16.53 -11.81 11.22
CA ASP A 110 -15.21 -11.18 11.23
C ASP A 110 -14.32 -11.69 10.08
N ILE A 111 -14.35 -12.99 9.76
CA ILE A 111 -13.65 -13.53 8.58
C ILE A 111 -14.13 -12.84 7.29
N TYR A 112 -15.44 -12.66 7.12
CA TYR A 112 -15.97 -11.96 5.95
C TYR A 112 -15.56 -10.48 5.92
N ALA A 113 -15.54 -9.81 7.06
CA ALA A 113 -15.07 -8.43 7.16
C ALA A 113 -13.58 -8.32 6.80
N LYS A 114 -12.72 -9.21 7.33
CA LYS A 114 -11.30 -9.28 6.96
C LYS A 114 -11.10 -9.62 5.48
N GLY A 115 -11.93 -10.49 4.93
CA GLY A 115 -11.93 -10.80 3.51
C GLY A 115 -12.22 -9.57 2.64
N ALA A 116 -13.15 -8.71 3.05
CA ALA A 116 -13.45 -7.45 2.38
C ALA A 116 -12.28 -6.44 2.47
N ASP A 117 -11.64 -6.31 3.65
CA ASP A 117 -10.44 -5.48 3.84
C ASP A 117 -9.30 -5.95 2.93
N LEU A 118 -9.08 -7.26 2.87
CA LEU A 118 -8.06 -7.87 2.03
C LEU A 118 -8.34 -7.63 0.54
N GLN A 119 -9.61 -7.73 0.12
CA GLN A 119 -10.00 -7.40 -1.26
C GLN A 119 -9.69 -5.94 -1.60
N ALA A 120 -9.93 -5.00 -0.70
CA ALA A 120 -9.60 -3.59 -0.90
C ALA A 120 -8.07 -3.37 -1.06
N ILE A 121 -7.24 -4.08 -0.28
CA ILE A 121 -5.78 -4.08 -0.43
C ILE A 121 -5.38 -4.64 -1.82
N GLU A 122 -5.99 -5.75 -2.24
CA GLU A 122 -5.71 -6.35 -3.54
C GLU A 122 -6.11 -5.44 -4.71
N GLU A 123 -7.27 -4.82 -4.66
CA GLU A 123 -7.73 -3.85 -5.67
C GLU A 123 -6.77 -2.66 -5.78
N ARG A 124 -6.30 -2.13 -4.65
CA ARG A 124 -5.28 -1.05 -4.63
C ARG A 124 -3.95 -1.51 -5.21
N SER A 125 -3.50 -2.73 -4.89
CA SER A 125 -2.29 -3.33 -5.46
C SER A 125 -2.39 -3.46 -6.98
N LEU A 126 -3.53 -3.94 -7.50
CA LEU A 126 -3.78 -4.06 -8.94
C LEU A 126 -3.84 -2.69 -9.62
N ALA A 127 -4.43 -1.68 -8.97
CA ALA A 127 -4.43 -0.31 -9.47
C ALA A 127 -3.00 0.24 -9.61
N LEU A 128 -2.14 0.02 -8.60
CA LEU A 128 -0.72 0.39 -8.66
C LEU A 128 0.00 -0.25 -9.85
N ILE A 129 -0.21 -1.55 -10.08
CA ILE A 129 0.41 -2.28 -11.21
C ILE A 129 -0.08 -1.75 -12.56
N ARG A 130 -1.36 -1.38 -12.66
CA ARG A 130 -1.98 -0.86 -13.87
C ARG A 130 -1.54 0.58 -14.18
N ASP A 131 -1.52 1.44 -13.17
CA ASP A 131 -1.38 2.90 -13.35
C ASP A 131 0.10 3.31 -13.38
N PHE A 132 0.99 2.48 -12.81
CA PHE A 132 2.43 2.68 -12.80
C PHE A 132 3.14 1.50 -13.46
N THR A 133 3.83 1.76 -14.55
CA THR A 133 4.45 0.70 -15.37
C THR A 133 5.88 0.36 -14.96
N ASP A 134 6.37 0.95 -13.86
CA ASP A 134 7.73 0.66 -13.40
C ASP A 134 7.81 -0.67 -12.63
N PHE A 135 8.93 -1.36 -12.82
CA PHE A 135 9.16 -2.68 -12.28
C PHE A 135 9.15 -2.72 -10.74
N GLU A 136 9.72 -1.70 -10.08
CA GLU A 136 9.84 -1.66 -8.62
C GLU A 136 8.46 -1.52 -7.97
N THR A 137 7.62 -0.61 -8.46
CA THR A 137 6.25 -0.43 -7.97
C THR A 137 5.40 -1.69 -8.19
N ALA A 138 5.47 -2.29 -9.39
CA ALA A 138 4.73 -3.51 -9.67
C ALA A 138 5.18 -4.70 -8.81
N SER A 139 6.47 -4.78 -8.54
CA SER A 139 7.08 -5.82 -7.71
C SER A 139 6.69 -5.66 -6.23
N ALA A 140 6.77 -4.42 -5.71
CA ALA A 140 6.36 -4.09 -4.36
C ALA A 140 4.87 -4.38 -4.13
N ALA A 141 4.00 -3.94 -5.06
CA ALA A 141 2.56 -4.13 -4.96
C ALA A 141 2.17 -5.62 -4.93
N ARG A 142 2.82 -6.46 -5.76
CA ARG A 142 2.58 -7.92 -5.75
C ARG A 142 3.03 -8.59 -4.45
N HIS A 143 4.20 -8.19 -3.93
CA HIS A 143 4.68 -8.70 -2.65
C HIS A 143 3.70 -8.33 -1.53
N LEU A 144 3.30 -7.07 -1.43
CA LEU A 144 2.39 -6.57 -0.41
C LEU A 144 1.01 -7.27 -0.48
N ALA A 145 0.49 -7.51 -1.68
CA ALA A 145 -0.71 -8.33 -1.83
C ALA A 145 -0.50 -9.75 -1.31
N GLY A 146 0.63 -10.40 -1.63
CA GLY A 146 0.95 -11.76 -1.16
C GLY A 146 1.02 -11.85 0.36
N VAL A 147 1.74 -10.95 1.02
CA VAL A 147 1.87 -10.96 2.50
C VAL A 147 0.56 -10.60 3.20
N SER A 148 -0.36 -9.89 2.54
CA SER A 148 -1.69 -9.65 3.09
C SER A 148 -2.55 -10.92 3.13
N TRP A 149 -2.44 -11.78 2.11
CA TRP A 149 -3.07 -13.09 2.10
C TRP A 149 -2.47 -14.01 3.16
N LEU A 150 -1.13 -13.99 3.35
CA LEU A 150 -0.46 -14.73 4.44
C LEU A 150 -0.93 -14.23 5.81
N ALA A 151 -1.08 -12.91 6.00
CA ALA A 151 -1.55 -12.37 7.26
C ALA A 151 -2.96 -12.88 7.64
N LEU A 152 -3.88 -13.00 6.68
CA LEU A 152 -5.19 -13.61 6.96
C LEU A 152 -5.07 -15.11 7.22
N LEU A 153 -4.17 -15.82 6.52
CA LEU A 153 -3.86 -17.22 6.80
C LEU A 153 -3.38 -17.40 8.24
N ASP A 154 -2.41 -16.61 8.69
CA ASP A 154 -1.89 -16.61 10.06
C ASP A 154 -2.99 -16.33 11.09
N MET A 155 -3.88 -15.36 10.80
CA MET A 155 -5.03 -15.08 11.69
C MET A 155 -5.97 -16.26 11.81
N VAL A 156 -6.22 -17.00 10.72
CA VAL A 156 -7.07 -18.19 10.71
C VAL A 156 -6.40 -19.35 11.44
N GLU A 157 -5.09 -19.57 11.24
CA GLU A 157 -4.31 -20.59 11.93
C GLU A 157 -4.20 -20.34 13.44
N ALA A 158 -4.18 -19.07 13.84
CA ALA A 158 -4.12 -18.68 15.25
C ALA A 158 -5.44 -18.91 16.01
N VAL A 159 -6.53 -19.27 15.34
CA VAL A 159 -7.82 -19.56 15.99
C VAL A 159 -7.67 -20.81 16.87
N PRO A 160 -8.04 -20.74 18.17
CA PRO A 160 -7.89 -21.86 19.09
C PRO A 160 -8.67 -23.12 18.62
N ALA A 161 -8.09 -24.29 18.83
CA ALA A 161 -8.76 -25.57 18.54
C ALA A 161 -10.05 -25.76 19.35
N SER A 162 -10.13 -25.21 20.57
CA SER A 162 -11.33 -25.17 21.42
C SER A 162 -12.05 -23.84 21.21
N LEU A 163 -13.13 -23.85 20.46
CA LEU A 163 -13.97 -22.67 20.27
C LEU A 163 -14.97 -22.51 21.42
N PRO A 164 -15.39 -21.28 21.78
CA PRO A 164 -16.31 -21.02 22.87
C PRO A 164 -17.79 -21.29 22.51
N PHE A 165 -18.05 -22.23 21.60
CA PHE A 165 -19.37 -22.57 21.06
C PHE A 165 -19.78 -23.98 21.49
N GLY A 166 -21.07 -24.32 21.26
CA GLY A 166 -21.54 -25.72 21.34
C GLY A 166 -20.85 -26.61 20.29
N GLU A 167 -20.86 -27.94 20.50
CA GLU A 167 -20.12 -28.91 19.65
C GLU A 167 -20.47 -28.73 18.15
N ASP A 168 -21.78 -28.69 17.81
CA ASP A 168 -22.24 -28.57 16.42
C ASP A 168 -21.77 -27.26 15.76
N GLU A 169 -21.78 -26.14 16.48
CA GLU A 169 -21.35 -24.83 15.98
C GLU A 169 -19.83 -24.73 15.86
N ALA A 170 -19.10 -25.35 16.80
CA ALA A 170 -17.65 -25.49 16.74
C ALA A 170 -17.21 -26.30 15.51
N ASP A 171 -17.89 -27.41 15.20
CA ASP A 171 -17.58 -28.23 14.05
C ASP A 171 -17.86 -27.53 12.72
N LEU A 172 -18.97 -26.78 12.61
CA LEU A 172 -19.26 -25.94 11.43
C LEU A 172 -18.20 -24.85 11.26
N SER A 173 -17.77 -24.23 12.36
CA SER A 173 -16.72 -23.21 12.31
C SER A 173 -15.38 -23.77 11.88
N ARG A 174 -15.00 -24.98 12.33
CA ARG A 174 -13.78 -25.67 11.88
C ARG A 174 -13.83 -26.03 10.40
N LEU A 175 -14.96 -26.50 9.90
CA LEU A 175 -15.13 -26.75 8.46
C LEU A 175 -14.94 -25.48 7.64
N LEU A 176 -15.56 -24.37 8.06
CA LEU A 176 -15.39 -23.07 7.43
C LEU A 176 -13.91 -22.65 7.40
N LEU A 177 -13.21 -22.74 8.54
CA LEU A 177 -11.79 -22.40 8.64
C LEU A 177 -10.94 -23.27 7.70
N ASN A 178 -11.16 -24.57 7.65
CA ASN A 178 -10.41 -25.47 6.78
C ASN A 178 -10.59 -25.13 5.29
N ASP A 179 -11.82 -24.79 4.88
CA ASP A 179 -12.08 -24.38 3.50
C ASP A 179 -11.34 -23.08 3.17
N TRP A 180 -11.29 -22.14 4.12
CA TRP A 180 -10.56 -20.87 3.94
C TRP A 180 -9.05 -21.08 3.88
N LEU A 181 -8.46 -21.91 4.73
CA LEU A 181 -7.01 -22.18 4.76
C LEU A 181 -6.47 -22.54 3.37
N PHE A 182 -7.11 -23.45 2.67
CA PHE A 182 -6.69 -23.83 1.33
C PHE A 182 -6.74 -22.68 0.33
N VAL A 183 -7.81 -21.87 0.38
CA VAL A 183 -7.97 -20.71 -0.53
C VAL A 183 -6.92 -19.64 -0.23
N LEU A 184 -6.69 -19.34 1.06
CA LEU A 184 -5.73 -18.31 1.49
C LEU A 184 -4.31 -18.70 1.11
N GLU A 185 -3.87 -19.93 1.38
CA GLU A 185 -2.55 -20.43 1.00
C GLU A 185 -2.36 -20.38 -0.52
N SER A 186 -3.35 -20.84 -1.29
CA SER A 186 -3.28 -20.81 -2.75
C SER A 186 -3.15 -19.39 -3.29
N LYS A 187 -3.89 -18.43 -2.74
CA LYS A 187 -3.84 -17.02 -3.15
C LYS A 187 -2.53 -16.34 -2.77
N ALA A 188 -2.04 -16.55 -1.55
CA ALA A 188 -0.74 -16.05 -1.12
C ALA A 188 0.36 -16.52 -2.07
N ARG A 189 0.43 -17.83 -2.32
CA ARG A 189 1.40 -18.44 -3.23
C ARG A 189 1.30 -17.86 -4.64
N GLU A 190 0.10 -17.77 -5.21
CA GLU A 190 -0.13 -17.18 -6.53
C GLU A 190 0.47 -15.77 -6.65
N ARG A 191 0.30 -14.92 -5.62
CA ARG A 191 0.80 -13.54 -5.63
C ARG A 191 2.32 -13.47 -5.48
N LEU A 192 2.89 -14.24 -4.57
CA LEU A 192 4.33 -14.27 -4.32
C LEU A 192 5.09 -14.89 -5.51
N GLU A 193 4.64 -16.01 -6.05
CA GLU A 193 5.21 -16.63 -7.26
C GLU A 193 5.04 -15.74 -8.49
N GLY A 194 3.91 -15.02 -8.59
CA GLY A 194 3.69 -14.01 -9.64
C GLY A 194 4.71 -12.89 -9.61
N ASN A 195 5.20 -12.50 -8.40
CA ASN A 195 6.27 -11.52 -8.26
C ASN A 195 7.62 -12.08 -8.75
N LEU A 196 7.93 -13.35 -8.47
CA LEU A 196 9.14 -14.01 -8.96
C LEU A 196 9.11 -14.18 -10.49
N THR A 197 7.93 -14.52 -11.03
CA THR A 197 7.71 -14.63 -12.48
C THR A 197 7.93 -13.28 -13.18
N LEU A 198 7.46 -12.18 -12.60
CA LEU A 198 7.70 -10.83 -13.11
C LEU A 198 9.20 -10.54 -13.20
N ALA A 199 9.98 -10.89 -12.18
CA ALA A 199 11.43 -10.71 -12.18
C ALA A 199 12.12 -11.50 -13.29
N ALA A 200 11.73 -12.76 -13.47
CA ALA A 200 12.27 -13.61 -14.52
C ALA A 200 11.99 -13.05 -15.93
N GLN A 201 10.76 -12.60 -16.19
CA GLN A 201 10.35 -12.00 -17.45
C GLN A 201 11.07 -10.68 -17.72
N ALA A 202 11.19 -9.81 -16.72
CA ALA A 202 11.88 -8.53 -16.81
C ALA A 202 13.40 -8.67 -16.82
N ARG A 203 13.96 -9.85 -16.49
CA ARG A 203 15.39 -10.09 -16.24
C ARG A 203 15.97 -9.09 -15.23
N ARG A 204 15.18 -8.77 -14.22
CA ARG A 204 15.52 -7.81 -13.16
C ARG A 204 15.19 -8.43 -11.81
N TRP A 205 15.93 -8.02 -10.78
CA TRP A 205 15.72 -8.45 -9.41
C TRP A 205 15.74 -7.23 -8.50
N SER A 206 14.81 -7.18 -7.56
CA SER A 206 14.73 -6.13 -6.55
C SER A 206 14.68 -6.73 -5.14
N VAL A 207 14.66 -5.89 -4.14
CA VAL A 207 14.46 -6.32 -2.75
C VAL A 207 13.13 -7.04 -2.53
N TRP A 208 12.12 -6.71 -3.32
CA TRP A 208 10.78 -7.29 -3.21
C TRP A 208 10.72 -8.75 -3.63
N GLN A 209 11.51 -9.18 -4.63
CA GLN A 209 11.66 -10.60 -4.95
C GLN A 209 12.38 -11.36 -3.84
N SER A 210 13.41 -10.77 -3.27
CA SER A 210 14.12 -11.39 -2.15
C SER A 210 13.21 -11.58 -0.94
N ARG A 211 12.32 -10.62 -0.67
CA ARG A 211 11.29 -10.74 0.36
C ARG A 211 10.25 -11.81 0.01
N SER A 212 9.72 -11.81 -1.22
CA SER A 212 8.74 -12.82 -1.66
C SER A 212 9.28 -14.25 -1.66
N LEU A 213 10.59 -14.42 -1.75
CA LEU A 213 11.22 -15.74 -1.66
C LEU A 213 11.41 -16.22 -0.21
N ALA A 214 11.43 -15.29 0.73
CA ALA A 214 11.62 -15.57 2.16
C ALA A 214 10.32 -15.95 2.88
N GLU A 215 9.16 -15.53 2.35
CA GLU A 215 7.82 -15.88 2.83
C GLU A 215 7.40 -17.28 2.33
#